data_885ff4155c637a52729fc9d5ca3225a4
#
_entry.id   885ff4155c637a52729fc9d5ca3225a4
#
_cell.length_a   1.000
_cell.length_b   1.000
_cell.length_c   1.000
_cell.angle_alpha   90.00
_cell.angle_beta   90.00
_cell.angle_gamma   90.00
#
_symmetry.space_group_name_H-M   'P 1'
#
loop_
_entity.id
_entity.type
_entity.pdbx_description
1 polymer ?
#
loop_
_entity_poly.entity_id
_entity_poly.type
_entity_poly.pdbx_seq_one_letter_code
_entity_poly.pdbx_strand_id
1 'polypeptide(L)'
;MAVKQRATATATPPAKGAGAVENKSKPAPKYRDGASDEFEFGGSIGVLCLMTGFPIIMWYMWIGATYYDGKLPLPEDGQSWSDFGRHLCQLVYEGAYPTTKAWVIYWVFFITESLMYCYMPGVSNWGRPLLHENGKRLPYYCSAYCSFYATLAIVGVLHVTRVFPLYTLIDEFGSIMTVSILSGFLNSFIVYFQAIVRGRTHRMSGSPIYDFFMGAELNPRIGILDFKMFYEVRIPWFILFLITLSVAARQYEVYGYVSAEVVFLAGAHYLYTNACAKAEQMIITSW
;
A
#
# COMPACT_ATOMS: atom_id res chain seq x y z
N MET A 1 -18.04 34.07 57.05
CA MET A 1 -16.89 34.43 57.91
C MET A 1 -15.65 34.51 57.06
N ALA A 2 -15.12 35.71 56.91
CA ALA A 2 -13.93 36.02 56.12
C ALA A 2 -12.69 35.93 56.99
N VAL A 3 -11.59 35.39 56.44
CA VAL A 3 -10.25 35.73 56.96
C VAL A 3 -9.33 35.95 55.76
N LYS A 4 -9.02 37.23 55.53
CA LYS A 4 -7.93 37.74 54.73
C LYS A 4 -6.61 37.55 55.51
N GLN A 5 -5.60 36.98 54.94
CA GLN A 5 -4.22 37.26 55.39
C GLN A 5 -3.35 37.76 54.23
N ARG A 6 -2.90 38.97 54.45
CA ARG A 6 -1.94 39.74 53.69
C ARG A 6 -0.52 39.34 54.15
N ALA A 7 0.35 38.97 53.26
CA ALA A 7 1.78 38.86 53.58
C ALA A 7 2.59 39.80 52.70
N THR A 8 3.36 40.63 53.37
CA THR A 8 4.20 41.70 52.96
C THR A 8 5.44 41.20 52.19
N ALA A 9 5.74 41.87 51.09
CA ALA A 9 6.95 41.69 50.32
C ALA A 9 8.15 42.41 51.04
N THR A 10 9.21 41.65 51.24
CA THR A 10 10.50 42.23 51.61
C THR A 10 11.45 42.12 50.41
N ALA A 11 11.90 43.27 49.91
CA ALA A 11 12.84 43.40 48.84
C ALA A 11 14.28 43.14 49.33
N THR A 12 14.99 42.27 48.63
CA THR A 12 16.47 42.07 48.80
C THR A 12 17.21 42.62 47.58
N PRO A 13 18.30 43.31 47.74
CA PRO A 13 19.00 44.02 46.64
C PRO A 13 19.81 43.06 45.74
N PRO A 14 20.20 43.50 44.52
CA PRO A 14 20.76 42.62 43.51
C PRO A 14 22.26 42.31 43.76
N ALA A 15 22.60 41.02 43.71
CA ALA A 15 23.98 40.56 43.67
C ALA A 15 24.57 40.75 42.28
N LYS A 16 25.70 41.44 42.23
CA LYS A 16 26.53 41.58 41.03
C LYS A 16 27.30 40.28 40.71
N GLY A 17 27.28 39.90 39.44
CA GLY A 17 28.38 39.21 38.80
C GLY A 17 28.35 37.70 38.83
N ALA A 18 27.70 37.10 37.85
CA ALA A 18 28.09 35.78 37.36
C ALA A 18 28.00 35.81 35.82
N GLY A 19 29.09 35.46 35.17
CA GLY A 19 29.30 35.57 33.74
C GLY A 19 28.20 34.82 32.95
N ALA A 20 27.75 35.46 31.90
CA ALA A 20 26.88 34.83 30.89
C ALA A 20 27.64 33.64 30.27
N VAL A 21 27.30 32.46 30.70
CA VAL A 21 27.63 31.25 29.96
C VAL A 21 26.79 31.31 28.67
N GLU A 22 27.45 31.72 27.61
CA GLU A 22 26.95 31.67 26.25
C GLU A 22 26.61 30.20 25.95
N ASN A 23 25.35 29.86 26.16
CA ASN A 23 24.82 28.58 25.79
C ASN A 23 24.77 28.54 24.26
N LYS A 24 25.91 28.15 23.66
CA LYS A 24 25.96 27.82 22.23
C LYS A 24 24.96 26.70 22.03
N SER A 25 23.70 27.08 21.77
CA SER A 25 22.69 26.18 21.23
C SER A 25 23.35 25.50 20.03
N LYS A 26 23.52 24.15 20.15
CA LYS A 26 23.90 23.33 18.99
C LYS A 26 22.98 23.75 17.86
N PRO A 27 23.51 24.11 16.68
CA PRO A 27 22.65 24.39 15.54
C PRO A 27 21.68 23.23 15.39
N ALA A 28 20.39 23.53 15.31
CA ALA A 28 19.38 22.52 15.00
C ALA A 28 19.89 21.74 13.79
N PRO A 29 19.81 20.40 13.80
CA PRO A 29 20.27 19.61 12.67
C PRO A 29 19.58 20.19 11.43
N LYS A 30 20.38 20.74 10.51
CA LYS A 30 19.88 21.13 9.20
C LYS A 30 19.30 19.86 8.62
N TYR A 31 17.96 19.77 8.57
CA TYR A 31 17.27 18.75 7.84
C TYR A 31 17.73 18.88 6.39
N ARG A 32 18.64 18.01 5.98
CA ARG A 32 19.07 17.93 4.59
C ARG A 32 17.84 17.47 3.82
N ASP A 33 17.33 18.32 2.95
CA ASP A 33 16.31 17.92 2.00
C ASP A 33 16.80 16.65 1.27
N GLY A 34 16.31 15.50 1.72
CA GLY A 34 16.06 14.32 0.95
C GLY A 34 17.18 13.51 0.35
N ALA A 35 18.41 13.95 0.31
CA ALA A 35 19.52 13.09 -0.09
C ALA A 35 20.09 12.40 1.16
N SER A 36 19.64 11.18 1.47
CA SER A 36 20.40 10.31 2.34
C SER A 36 21.70 9.96 1.62
N ASP A 37 22.85 10.20 2.23
CA ASP A 37 24.15 9.78 1.70
C ASP A 37 24.26 8.24 1.67
N GLU A 38 23.27 7.54 2.25
CA GLU A 38 23.16 6.08 2.27
C GLU A 38 21.97 5.62 1.43
N PHE A 39 22.24 4.81 0.43
CA PHE A 39 21.22 4.14 -0.37
C PHE A 39 20.65 2.95 0.41
N GLU A 40 19.35 2.95 0.64
CA GLU A 40 18.62 1.79 1.15
C GLU A 40 18.48 0.71 0.07
N PHE A 41 18.10 -0.52 0.47
CA PHE A 41 17.82 -1.65 -0.43
C PHE A 41 18.95 -2.02 -1.41
N GLY A 42 20.21 -1.71 -1.07
CA GLY A 42 21.35 -1.98 -1.95
C GLY A 42 21.47 -1.03 -3.14
N GLY A 43 20.91 0.18 -3.04
CA GLY A 43 20.99 1.23 -4.06
C GLY A 43 20.26 0.89 -5.35
N SER A 44 20.69 1.48 -6.46
CA SER A 44 20.03 1.34 -7.76
C SER A 44 19.97 -0.10 -8.27
N ILE A 45 20.99 -0.90 -7.99
CA ILE A 45 21.01 -2.33 -8.39
C ILE A 45 20.00 -3.11 -7.56
N GLY A 46 20.00 -2.93 -6.25
CA GLY A 46 19.09 -3.64 -5.35
C GLY A 46 17.63 -3.33 -5.66
N VAL A 47 17.27 -2.06 -5.84
CA VAL A 47 15.89 -1.68 -6.20
C VAL A 47 15.48 -2.16 -7.59
N LEU A 48 16.41 -2.22 -8.56
CA LEU A 48 16.14 -2.80 -9.87
C LEU A 48 15.83 -4.31 -9.75
N CYS A 49 16.63 -5.03 -8.94
CA CYS A 49 16.36 -6.44 -8.64
C CYS A 49 15.00 -6.63 -7.95
N LEU A 50 14.60 -5.75 -7.04
CA LEU A 50 13.28 -5.82 -6.43
C LEU A 50 12.15 -5.57 -7.43
N MET A 51 12.25 -4.50 -8.24
CA MET A 51 11.22 -4.16 -9.23
C MET A 51 11.00 -5.23 -10.29
N THR A 52 12.08 -5.94 -10.70
CA THR A 52 11.98 -7.00 -11.69
C THR A 52 11.77 -8.38 -11.06
N GLY A 53 12.40 -8.65 -9.95
CA GLY A 53 12.37 -9.95 -9.27
C GLY A 53 11.01 -10.28 -8.67
N PHE A 54 10.33 -9.32 -8.01
CA PHE A 54 9.01 -9.59 -7.44
C PHE A 54 7.97 -10.02 -8.47
N PRO A 55 7.78 -9.34 -9.61
CA PRO A 55 6.91 -9.82 -10.67
C PRO A 55 7.23 -11.23 -11.16
N ILE A 56 8.52 -11.54 -11.36
CA ILE A 56 8.97 -12.86 -11.79
C ILE A 56 8.60 -13.92 -10.74
N ILE A 57 8.87 -13.64 -9.46
CA ILE A 57 8.52 -14.55 -8.36
C ILE A 57 7.00 -14.73 -8.28
N MET A 58 6.20 -13.70 -8.47
CA MET A 58 4.74 -13.79 -8.47
C MET A 58 4.24 -14.71 -9.58
N TRP A 59 4.73 -14.57 -10.82
CA TRP A 59 4.37 -15.48 -11.90
C TRP A 59 4.86 -16.91 -11.65
N TYR A 60 6.08 -17.07 -11.14
CA TYR A 60 6.63 -18.39 -10.80
C TYR A 60 5.77 -19.11 -9.73
N MET A 61 5.39 -18.42 -8.65
CA MET A 61 4.52 -18.97 -7.62
C MET A 61 3.11 -19.28 -8.15
N TRP A 62 2.59 -18.43 -9.03
CA TRP A 62 1.30 -18.66 -9.69
C TRP A 62 1.35 -19.90 -10.59
N ILE A 63 2.42 -20.10 -11.36
CA ILE A 63 2.62 -21.33 -12.15
C ILE A 63 2.63 -22.56 -11.24
N GLY A 64 3.37 -22.51 -10.14
CA GLY A 64 3.41 -23.60 -9.16
C GLY A 64 2.03 -23.96 -8.62
N ALA A 65 1.26 -22.93 -8.26
CA ALA A 65 -0.09 -23.12 -7.75
C ALA A 65 -1.10 -23.64 -8.81
N THR A 66 -0.93 -23.23 -10.08
CA THR A 66 -1.91 -23.51 -11.13
C THR A 66 -1.61 -24.81 -11.90
N TYR A 67 -0.32 -25.10 -12.17
CA TYR A 67 0.07 -26.19 -13.06
C TYR A 67 0.87 -27.31 -12.38
N TYR A 68 1.35 -27.08 -11.13
CA TYR A 68 2.21 -28.03 -10.42
C TYR A 68 1.67 -28.42 -9.05
N ASP A 69 0.34 -28.42 -8.86
CA ASP A 69 -0.34 -28.81 -7.60
C ASP A 69 0.20 -28.11 -6.34
N GLY A 70 0.57 -26.82 -6.47
CA GLY A 70 1.13 -26.03 -5.36
C GLY A 70 2.61 -26.30 -5.08
N LYS A 71 3.28 -27.14 -5.88
CA LYS A 71 4.72 -27.39 -5.77
C LYS A 71 5.52 -26.34 -6.52
N LEU A 72 6.80 -26.21 -6.16
CA LEU A 72 7.71 -25.36 -6.92
C LEU A 72 8.00 -26.03 -8.28
N PRO A 73 7.82 -25.33 -9.39
CA PRO A 73 8.21 -25.82 -10.71
C PRO A 73 9.72 -26.11 -10.77
N LEU A 74 10.08 -27.29 -11.19
CA LEU A 74 11.47 -27.70 -11.39
C LEU A 74 11.61 -28.34 -12.77
N PRO A 75 12.80 -28.26 -13.41
CA PRO A 75 13.03 -28.94 -14.67
C PRO A 75 12.92 -30.45 -14.50
N GLU A 76 12.39 -31.14 -15.51
CA GLU A 76 12.34 -32.59 -15.54
C GLU A 76 13.73 -33.17 -15.78
N ASP A 77 13.92 -34.47 -15.46
CA ASP A 77 15.18 -35.16 -15.68
C ASP A 77 15.63 -35.09 -17.16
N GLY A 78 16.81 -34.50 -17.38
CA GLY A 78 17.36 -34.28 -18.72
C GLY A 78 16.86 -33.03 -19.46
N GLN A 79 15.95 -32.24 -18.87
CA GLN A 79 15.48 -30.96 -19.45
C GLN A 79 16.55 -29.87 -19.29
N SER A 80 16.82 -29.15 -20.37
CA SER A 80 17.70 -27.99 -20.33
C SER A 80 17.05 -26.84 -19.55
N TRP A 81 17.83 -26.07 -18.77
CA TRP A 81 17.35 -24.86 -18.08
C TRP A 81 16.76 -23.82 -19.04
N SER A 82 17.25 -23.73 -20.27
CA SER A 82 16.71 -22.83 -21.28
C SER A 82 15.33 -23.27 -21.78
N ASP A 83 15.12 -24.58 -21.95
CA ASP A 83 13.83 -25.14 -22.37
C ASP A 83 12.81 -25.05 -21.25
N PHE A 84 13.24 -25.28 -20.00
CA PHE A 84 12.41 -25.08 -18.83
C PHE A 84 11.98 -23.60 -18.70
N GLY A 85 12.91 -22.66 -18.82
CA GLY A 85 12.58 -21.22 -18.79
C GLY A 85 11.61 -20.82 -19.89
N ARG A 86 11.79 -21.36 -21.13
CA ARG A 86 10.86 -21.11 -22.22
C ARG A 86 9.47 -21.67 -21.93
N HIS A 87 9.40 -22.87 -21.35
CA HIS A 87 8.14 -23.47 -20.93
C HIS A 87 7.42 -22.62 -19.88
N LEU A 88 8.13 -22.13 -18.85
CA LEU A 88 7.52 -21.22 -17.86
C LEU A 88 6.99 -19.91 -18.50
N CYS A 89 7.75 -19.32 -19.41
CA CYS A 89 7.29 -18.14 -20.16
C CYS A 89 6.04 -18.43 -20.99
N GLN A 90 5.95 -19.62 -21.59
CA GLN A 90 4.77 -20.05 -22.34
C GLN A 90 3.54 -20.18 -21.42
N LEU A 91 3.70 -20.80 -20.23
CA LEU A 91 2.61 -20.91 -19.24
C LEU A 91 2.09 -19.54 -18.79
N VAL A 92 3.01 -18.57 -18.58
CA VAL A 92 2.60 -17.18 -18.25
C VAL A 92 1.85 -16.56 -19.43
N TYR A 93 2.34 -16.74 -20.65
CA TYR A 93 1.69 -16.17 -21.83
C TYR A 93 0.29 -16.77 -22.06
N GLU A 94 0.11 -18.06 -21.86
CA GLU A 94 -1.17 -18.74 -22.07
C GLU A 94 -2.18 -18.48 -20.95
N GLY A 95 -1.74 -18.52 -19.68
CA GLY A 95 -2.64 -18.50 -18.53
C GLY A 95 -2.69 -17.16 -17.75
N ALA A 96 -1.69 -16.29 -17.93
CA ALA A 96 -1.61 -14.98 -17.25
C ALA A 96 -1.59 -13.80 -18.23
N TYR A 97 -1.99 -13.99 -19.48
CA TYR A 97 -2.10 -12.89 -20.44
C TYR A 97 -3.10 -11.83 -19.95
N PRO A 98 -2.78 -10.52 -20.04
CA PRO A 98 -3.63 -9.45 -19.54
C PRO A 98 -4.87 -9.25 -20.43
N THR A 99 -5.93 -10.04 -20.19
CA THR A 99 -7.17 -10.00 -20.96
C THR A 99 -7.96 -8.70 -20.75
N THR A 100 -8.81 -8.33 -21.71
CA THR A 100 -9.73 -7.20 -21.55
C THR A 100 -10.63 -7.36 -20.32
N LYS A 101 -11.06 -8.58 -20.02
CA LYS A 101 -11.86 -8.90 -18.83
C LYS A 101 -11.09 -8.57 -17.54
N ALA A 102 -9.83 -8.97 -17.46
CA ALA A 102 -8.97 -8.67 -16.30
C ALA A 102 -8.75 -7.16 -16.13
N TRP A 103 -8.52 -6.43 -17.23
CA TRP A 103 -8.42 -4.96 -17.20
C TRP A 103 -9.70 -4.31 -16.67
N VAL A 104 -10.87 -4.74 -17.13
CA VAL A 104 -12.16 -4.21 -16.67
C VAL A 104 -12.36 -4.51 -15.18
N ILE A 105 -12.13 -5.76 -14.73
CA ILE A 105 -12.25 -6.14 -13.31
C ILE A 105 -11.36 -5.26 -12.43
N TYR A 106 -10.08 -5.15 -12.79
CA TYR A 106 -9.11 -4.39 -12.00
C TYR A 106 -9.48 -2.90 -11.91
N TRP A 107 -9.76 -2.25 -13.06
CA TRP A 107 -10.02 -0.82 -13.07
C TRP A 107 -11.39 -0.44 -12.51
N VAL A 108 -12.41 -1.29 -12.68
CA VAL A 108 -13.72 -1.09 -12.01
C VAL A 108 -13.53 -1.15 -10.50
N PHE A 109 -12.81 -2.15 -9.99
CA PHE A 109 -12.49 -2.22 -8.56
C PHE A 109 -11.71 -0.97 -8.10
N PHE A 110 -10.63 -0.62 -8.79
CA PHE A 110 -9.77 0.53 -8.44
C PHE A 110 -10.55 1.85 -8.41
N ILE A 111 -11.34 2.12 -9.44
CA ILE A 111 -12.17 3.33 -9.54
C ILE A 111 -13.23 3.34 -8.43
N THR A 112 -13.91 2.21 -8.20
CA THR A 112 -14.92 2.09 -7.15
C THR A 112 -14.34 2.38 -5.79
N GLU A 113 -13.18 1.80 -5.45
CA GLU A 113 -12.49 2.06 -4.17
C GLU A 113 -12.00 3.50 -4.06
N SER A 114 -11.55 4.11 -5.16
CA SER A 114 -11.18 5.53 -5.21
C SER A 114 -12.38 6.44 -4.94
N LEU A 115 -13.54 6.14 -5.51
CA LEU A 115 -14.78 6.85 -5.24
C LEU A 115 -15.24 6.63 -3.79
N MET A 116 -15.17 5.40 -3.31
CA MET A 116 -15.48 5.10 -1.90
C MET A 116 -14.55 5.82 -0.93
N TYR A 117 -13.26 5.97 -1.29
CA TYR A 117 -12.34 6.79 -0.50
C TYR A 117 -12.88 8.21 -0.32
N CYS A 118 -13.37 8.80 -1.39
CA CYS A 118 -13.79 10.21 -1.40
C CYS A 118 -15.18 10.45 -0.80
N TYR A 119 -16.11 9.50 -0.95
CA TYR A 119 -17.54 9.75 -0.70
C TYR A 119 -18.16 8.91 0.41
N MET A 120 -17.53 7.79 0.83
CA MET A 120 -18.07 7.01 1.94
C MET A 120 -17.93 7.76 3.27
N PRO A 121 -18.84 7.52 4.23
CA PRO A 121 -18.72 8.10 5.57
C PRO A 121 -17.37 7.79 6.19
N GLY A 122 -16.74 8.83 6.75
CA GLY A 122 -15.41 8.73 7.33
C GLY A 122 -15.11 9.86 8.30
N VAL A 123 -13.90 9.87 8.83
CA VAL A 123 -13.41 10.86 9.79
C VAL A 123 -12.20 11.56 9.22
N SER A 124 -12.18 12.89 9.31
CA SER A 124 -11.00 13.68 8.96
C SER A 124 -9.99 13.67 10.10
N ASN A 125 -8.73 13.40 9.78
CA ASN A 125 -7.63 13.44 10.73
C ASN A 125 -6.45 14.22 10.16
N TRP A 126 -5.56 14.69 11.04
CA TRP A 126 -4.36 15.43 10.64
C TRP A 126 -3.14 14.54 10.76
N GLY A 127 -2.34 14.49 9.69
CA GLY A 127 -1.05 13.82 9.70
C GLY A 127 -0.03 14.50 10.62
N ARG A 128 1.14 13.88 10.75
CA ARG A 128 2.28 14.49 11.46
C ARG A 128 2.74 15.78 10.78
N PRO A 129 3.36 16.69 11.54
CA PRO A 129 3.98 17.87 10.97
C PRO A 129 5.08 17.49 9.98
N LEU A 130 5.01 18.04 8.77
CA LEU A 130 6.04 17.88 7.75
C LEU A 130 7.19 18.82 8.04
N LEU A 131 8.34 18.28 8.46
CA LEU A 131 9.50 19.08 8.84
C LEU A 131 10.06 19.91 7.68
N HIS A 132 9.97 19.37 6.45
CA HIS A 132 10.41 20.04 5.23
C HIS A 132 9.43 21.13 4.73
N GLU A 133 8.18 21.15 5.22
CA GLU A 133 7.17 22.18 4.94
C GLU A 133 6.87 23.06 6.19
N ASN A 134 7.89 23.41 6.98
CA ASN A 134 7.76 24.26 8.17
C ASN A 134 6.72 23.79 9.19
N GLY A 135 6.55 22.49 9.35
CA GLY A 135 5.63 21.91 10.31
C GLY A 135 4.16 21.88 9.86
N LYS A 136 3.89 22.15 8.59
CA LYS A 136 2.54 22.01 8.02
C LYS A 136 2.03 20.60 8.19
N ARG A 137 0.75 20.46 8.54
CA ARG A 137 0.05 19.18 8.63
C ARG A 137 -0.86 18.99 7.43
N LEU A 138 -0.90 17.77 6.90
CA LEU A 138 -1.81 17.42 5.82
C LEU A 138 -3.10 16.83 6.39
N PRO A 139 -4.28 17.23 5.88
CA PRO A 139 -5.52 16.58 6.23
C PRO A 139 -5.65 15.24 5.50
N TYR A 140 -6.18 14.24 6.18
CA TYR A 140 -6.49 12.92 5.65
C TYR A 140 -7.95 12.58 5.92
N TYR A 141 -8.58 11.92 4.97
CA TYR A 141 -9.94 11.42 5.11
C TYR A 141 -9.93 9.90 5.25
N CYS A 142 -10.37 9.41 6.40
CA CYS A 142 -10.33 8.01 6.80
C CYS A 142 -11.71 7.39 6.64
N SER A 143 -11.97 6.71 5.55
CA SER A 143 -13.24 6.04 5.25
C SER A 143 -13.07 4.54 4.94
N ALA A 144 -11.87 3.96 5.15
CA ALA A 144 -11.58 2.57 4.80
C ALA A 144 -12.53 1.59 5.47
N TYR A 145 -12.91 1.82 6.72
CA TYR A 145 -13.84 0.95 7.44
C TYR A 145 -15.20 0.84 6.74
N CYS A 146 -15.82 1.98 6.43
CA CYS A 146 -17.10 1.99 5.72
C CYS A 146 -16.97 1.45 4.29
N SER A 147 -15.88 1.79 3.60
CA SER A 147 -15.59 1.30 2.25
C SER A 147 -15.47 -0.23 2.24
N PHE A 148 -14.78 -0.82 3.20
CA PHE A 148 -14.62 -2.27 3.29
C PHE A 148 -15.96 -3.00 3.35
N TYR A 149 -16.85 -2.59 4.24
CA TYR A 149 -18.17 -3.22 4.36
C TYR A 149 -19.08 -2.94 3.17
N ALA A 150 -18.98 -1.76 2.56
CA ALA A 150 -19.71 -1.45 1.34
C ALA A 150 -19.22 -2.35 0.17
N THR A 151 -17.92 -2.54 0.04
CA THR A 151 -17.33 -3.46 -0.95
C THR A 151 -17.83 -4.88 -0.75
N LEU A 152 -17.86 -5.38 0.48
CA LEU A 152 -18.38 -6.73 0.78
C LEU A 152 -19.87 -6.84 0.42
N ALA A 153 -20.67 -5.83 0.74
CA ALA A 153 -22.09 -5.82 0.39
C ALA A 153 -22.30 -5.84 -1.14
N ILE A 154 -21.58 -4.98 -1.88
CA ILE A 154 -21.65 -4.93 -3.34
C ILE A 154 -21.25 -6.27 -3.95
N VAL A 155 -20.10 -6.79 -3.56
CA VAL A 155 -19.57 -8.05 -4.08
C VAL A 155 -20.52 -9.23 -3.74
N GLY A 156 -21.08 -9.22 -2.52
CA GLY A 156 -22.09 -10.20 -2.11
C GLY A 156 -23.34 -10.16 -2.99
N VAL A 157 -23.90 -8.97 -3.25
CA VAL A 157 -25.04 -8.78 -4.16
C VAL A 157 -24.70 -9.25 -5.57
N LEU A 158 -23.54 -8.85 -6.11
CA LEU A 158 -23.11 -9.25 -7.44
C LEU A 158 -22.95 -10.77 -7.57
N HIS A 159 -22.46 -11.44 -6.52
CA HIS A 159 -22.32 -12.90 -6.48
C HIS A 159 -23.68 -13.60 -6.46
N VAL A 160 -24.59 -13.18 -5.55
CA VAL A 160 -25.91 -13.80 -5.39
C VAL A 160 -26.78 -13.58 -6.63
N THR A 161 -26.74 -12.42 -7.23
CA THR A 161 -27.47 -12.12 -8.48
C THR A 161 -26.84 -12.74 -9.73
N ARG A 162 -25.68 -13.41 -9.59
CA ARG A 162 -24.92 -14.01 -10.70
C ARG A 162 -24.47 -12.99 -11.77
N VAL A 163 -24.55 -11.70 -11.52
CA VAL A 163 -24.05 -10.64 -12.43
C VAL A 163 -22.51 -10.70 -12.48
N PHE A 164 -21.87 -10.90 -11.32
CA PHE A 164 -20.44 -11.14 -11.22
C PHE A 164 -20.19 -12.20 -10.15
N PRO A 165 -20.14 -13.49 -10.52
CA PRO A 165 -19.81 -14.55 -9.59
C PRO A 165 -18.41 -14.34 -9.01
N LEU A 166 -18.29 -14.34 -7.68
CA LEU A 166 -17.04 -14.00 -7.00
C LEU A 166 -15.87 -14.92 -7.38
N TYR A 167 -16.16 -16.20 -7.67
CA TYR A 167 -15.13 -17.15 -8.11
C TYR A 167 -14.45 -16.76 -9.44
N THR A 168 -15.02 -15.81 -10.19
CA THR A 168 -14.37 -15.24 -11.37
C THR A 168 -12.99 -14.65 -11.05
N LEU A 169 -12.78 -14.12 -9.84
CA LEU A 169 -11.49 -13.55 -9.44
C LEU A 169 -10.38 -14.60 -9.39
N ILE A 170 -10.70 -15.83 -8.94
CA ILE A 170 -9.70 -16.91 -8.91
C ILE A 170 -9.54 -17.55 -10.29
N ASP A 171 -10.62 -17.65 -11.07
CA ASP A 171 -10.56 -18.19 -12.41
C ASP A 171 -9.71 -17.32 -13.36
N GLU A 172 -9.74 -15.99 -13.18
CA GLU A 172 -8.96 -15.02 -13.96
C GLU A 172 -7.70 -14.53 -13.21
N PHE A 173 -7.30 -15.23 -12.15
CA PHE A 173 -6.28 -14.71 -11.22
C PHE A 173 -4.95 -14.39 -11.90
N GLY A 174 -4.44 -15.26 -12.79
CA GLY A 174 -3.20 -15.01 -13.54
C GLY A 174 -3.25 -13.72 -14.36
N SER A 175 -4.35 -13.52 -15.11
CA SER A 175 -4.57 -12.31 -15.90
C SER A 175 -4.72 -11.05 -15.04
N ILE A 176 -5.49 -11.13 -13.95
CA ILE A 176 -5.69 -10.00 -13.00
C ILE A 176 -4.35 -9.66 -12.32
N MET A 177 -3.56 -10.64 -11.93
CA MET A 177 -2.24 -10.43 -11.34
C MET A 177 -1.31 -9.68 -12.31
N THR A 178 -1.26 -10.09 -13.57
CA THR A 178 -0.47 -9.39 -14.59
C THR A 178 -0.95 -7.96 -14.81
N VAL A 179 -2.27 -7.74 -14.89
CA VAL A 179 -2.85 -6.39 -14.98
C VAL A 179 -2.49 -5.55 -13.76
N SER A 180 -2.52 -6.13 -12.56
CA SER A 180 -2.15 -5.44 -11.32
C SER A 180 -0.69 -4.99 -11.33
N ILE A 181 0.23 -5.86 -11.79
CA ILE A 181 1.66 -5.54 -11.95
C ILE A 181 1.84 -4.39 -12.94
N LEU A 182 1.25 -4.49 -14.14
CA LEU A 182 1.33 -3.46 -15.17
C LEU A 182 0.73 -2.13 -14.70
N SER A 183 -0.42 -2.19 -14.02
CA SER A 183 -1.09 -0.99 -13.47
C SER A 183 -0.27 -0.36 -12.35
N GLY A 184 0.40 -1.15 -11.51
CA GLY A 184 1.31 -0.66 -10.48
C GLY A 184 2.45 0.15 -11.08
N PHE A 185 3.12 -0.37 -12.11
CA PHE A 185 4.16 0.37 -12.85
C PHE A 185 3.59 1.63 -13.51
N LEU A 186 2.44 1.54 -14.20
CA LEU A 186 1.80 2.69 -14.84
C LEU A 186 1.51 3.80 -13.83
N ASN A 187 0.91 3.47 -12.69
CA ASN A 187 0.64 4.45 -11.64
C ASN A 187 1.92 5.06 -11.06
N SER A 188 2.96 4.25 -10.85
CA SER A 188 4.27 4.74 -10.39
C SER A 188 4.90 5.70 -11.39
N PHE A 189 4.84 5.41 -12.68
CA PHE A 189 5.28 6.33 -13.74
C PHE A 189 4.49 7.65 -13.72
N ILE A 190 3.17 7.57 -13.66
CA ILE A 190 2.31 8.78 -13.62
C ILE A 190 2.66 9.66 -12.43
N VAL A 191 2.76 9.08 -11.23
CA VAL A 191 3.07 9.82 -10.00
C VAL A 191 4.49 10.41 -10.04
N TYR A 192 5.47 9.64 -10.50
CA TYR A 192 6.86 10.08 -10.61
C TYR A 192 7.02 11.25 -11.57
N PHE A 193 6.51 11.14 -12.80
CA PHE A 193 6.58 12.22 -13.78
C PHE A 193 5.75 13.43 -13.38
N GLN A 194 4.59 13.24 -12.75
CA GLN A 194 3.79 14.33 -12.22
C GLN A 194 4.55 15.13 -11.15
N ALA A 195 5.28 14.46 -10.27
CA ALA A 195 6.11 15.10 -9.25
C ALA A 195 7.20 15.96 -9.89
N ILE A 196 7.89 15.45 -10.92
CA ILE A 196 8.94 16.17 -11.65
C ILE A 196 8.34 17.41 -12.35
N VAL A 197 7.27 17.24 -13.12
CA VAL A 197 6.62 18.33 -13.87
C VAL A 197 6.10 19.44 -12.95
N ARG A 198 5.59 19.06 -11.78
CA ARG A 198 5.09 20.03 -10.78
C ARG A 198 6.18 20.62 -9.88
N GLY A 199 7.42 20.17 -10.00
CA GLY A 199 8.52 20.60 -9.11
C GLY A 199 8.32 20.20 -7.63
N ARG A 200 7.57 19.13 -7.36
CA ARG A 200 7.30 18.63 -6.01
C ARG A 200 8.19 17.45 -5.64
N THR A 201 9.46 17.56 -5.94
CA THR A 201 10.44 16.51 -5.68
C THR A 201 11.07 16.70 -4.30
N HIS A 202 10.91 15.74 -3.39
CA HIS A 202 11.43 15.84 -2.02
C HIS A 202 12.59 14.89 -1.71
N ARG A 203 12.74 13.80 -2.48
CA ARG A 203 13.73 12.76 -2.23
C ARG A 203 14.45 12.37 -3.52
N MET A 204 15.28 13.26 -4.03
CA MET A 204 16.07 12.97 -5.23
C MET A 204 17.51 12.66 -4.84
N SER A 205 17.95 11.43 -5.11
CA SER A 205 19.32 10.96 -4.88
C SER A 205 20.26 11.28 -6.04
N GLY A 206 19.68 11.62 -7.21
CA GLY A 206 20.39 11.78 -8.47
C GLY A 206 20.51 10.48 -9.28
N SER A 207 20.01 9.34 -8.76
CA SER A 207 19.91 8.09 -9.49
C SER A 207 18.46 7.85 -9.95
N PRO A 208 18.14 7.95 -11.26
CA PRO A 208 16.76 7.87 -11.74
C PRO A 208 16.02 6.59 -11.36
N ILE A 209 16.72 5.44 -11.35
CA ILE A 209 16.14 4.14 -11.02
C ILE A 209 15.77 4.09 -9.53
N TYR A 210 16.69 4.56 -8.68
CA TYR A 210 16.47 4.60 -7.24
C TYR A 210 15.37 5.60 -6.88
N ASP A 211 15.41 6.78 -7.48
CA ASP A 211 14.42 7.85 -7.26
C ASP A 211 13.02 7.44 -7.72
N PHE A 212 12.93 6.68 -8.82
CA PHE A 212 11.66 6.11 -9.29
C PHE A 212 11.08 5.11 -8.30
N PHE A 213 11.91 4.22 -7.75
CA PHE A 213 11.49 3.21 -6.77
C PHE A 213 11.05 3.85 -5.45
N MET A 214 11.83 4.80 -4.94
CA MET A 214 11.55 5.47 -3.66
C MET A 214 10.39 6.46 -3.74
N GLY A 215 10.06 6.93 -4.95
CA GLY A 215 9.05 7.94 -5.20
C GLY A 215 9.57 9.37 -5.00
N ALA A 216 9.35 10.22 -6.00
CA ALA A 216 9.83 11.59 -6.00
C ALA A 216 9.01 12.54 -5.09
N GLU A 217 7.71 12.31 -4.95
CA GLU A 217 6.81 13.06 -4.07
C GLU A 217 6.47 12.23 -2.82
N LEU A 218 6.56 12.85 -1.64
CA LEU A 218 6.32 12.14 -0.38
C LEU A 218 4.82 11.78 -0.19
N ASN A 219 3.93 12.69 -0.58
CA ASN A 219 2.47 12.55 -0.41
C ASN A 219 1.72 12.87 -1.71
N PRO A 220 1.81 12.00 -2.74
CA PRO A 220 1.13 12.23 -4.00
C PRO A 220 -0.40 12.18 -3.80
N ARG A 221 -1.11 13.24 -4.26
CA ARG A 221 -2.55 13.40 -4.06
C ARG A 221 -3.28 13.90 -5.29
N ILE A 222 -4.52 13.42 -5.43
CA ILE A 222 -5.53 14.02 -6.32
C ILE A 222 -6.73 14.41 -5.44
N GLY A 223 -6.91 15.71 -5.21
CA GLY A 223 -7.92 16.19 -4.28
C GLY A 223 -7.66 15.69 -2.85
N ILE A 224 -8.63 14.99 -2.27
CA ILE A 224 -8.52 14.38 -0.94
C ILE A 224 -7.90 12.97 -0.98
N LEU A 225 -7.85 12.34 -2.15
CA LEU A 225 -7.28 11.00 -2.33
C LEU A 225 -5.76 11.05 -2.20
N ASP A 226 -5.23 10.48 -1.13
CA ASP A 226 -3.80 10.26 -0.94
C ASP A 226 -3.44 8.87 -1.48
N PHE A 227 -2.61 8.84 -2.53
CA PHE A 227 -2.27 7.57 -3.20
C PHE A 227 -1.50 6.62 -2.30
N LYS A 228 -0.63 7.14 -1.43
CA LYS A 228 0.16 6.30 -0.54
C LYS A 228 -0.75 5.58 0.46
N MET A 229 -1.62 6.33 1.14
CA MET A 229 -2.59 5.75 2.08
C MET A 229 -3.57 4.81 1.39
N PHE A 230 -4.01 5.14 0.17
CA PHE A 230 -4.91 4.32 -0.60
C PHE A 230 -4.31 2.95 -0.95
N TYR A 231 -3.08 2.94 -1.45
CA TYR A 231 -2.38 1.70 -1.77
C TYR A 231 -1.92 0.93 -0.53
N GLU A 232 -1.65 1.60 0.57
CA GLU A 232 -1.17 0.93 1.79
C GLU A 232 -2.29 0.30 2.60
N VAL A 233 -3.42 1.02 2.77
CA VAL A 233 -4.47 0.61 3.71
C VAL A 233 -5.60 -0.16 3.06
N ARG A 234 -5.88 0.07 1.77
CA ARG A 234 -7.08 -0.46 1.12
C ARG A 234 -6.80 -1.52 0.09
N ILE A 235 -6.09 -1.18 -0.96
CA ILE A 235 -5.97 -2.04 -2.15
C ILE A 235 -5.47 -3.44 -1.80
N PRO A 236 -4.32 -3.64 -1.14
CA PRO A 236 -3.80 -4.98 -0.91
C PRO A 236 -4.67 -5.79 0.05
N TRP A 237 -5.20 -5.17 1.09
CA TRP A 237 -5.95 -5.89 2.11
C TRP A 237 -7.35 -6.27 1.64
N PHE A 238 -8.02 -5.40 0.91
CA PHE A 238 -9.33 -5.72 0.34
C PHE A 238 -9.20 -6.81 -0.72
N ILE A 239 -8.22 -6.72 -1.60
CA ILE A 239 -7.94 -7.75 -2.60
C ILE A 239 -7.60 -9.08 -1.92
N LEU A 240 -6.74 -9.10 -0.90
CA LEU A 240 -6.37 -10.31 -0.18
C LEU A 240 -7.61 -11.05 0.35
N PHE A 241 -8.53 -10.33 0.98
CA PHE A 241 -9.74 -10.94 1.51
C PHE A 241 -10.70 -11.37 0.39
N LEU A 242 -10.90 -10.55 -0.65
CA LEU A 242 -11.77 -10.89 -1.78
C LEU A 242 -11.28 -12.12 -2.54
N ILE A 243 -9.97 -12.28 -2.73
CA ILE A 243 -9.39 -13.49 -3.34
C ILE A 243 -9.67 -14.71 -2.47
N THR A 244 -9.50 -14.61 -1.16
CA THR A 244 -9.78 -15.73 -0.25
C THR A 244 -11.26 -16.13 -0.29
N LEU A 245 -12.16 -15.14 -0.31
CA LEU A 245 -13.60 -15.40 -0.51
C LEU A 245 -13.89 -16.00 -1.89
N SER A 246 -13.15 -15.61 -2.91
CA SER A 246 -13.27 -16.18 -4.26
C SER A 246 -12.89 -17.66 -4.30
N VAL A 247 -11.82 -18.04 -3.58
CA VAL A 247 -11.44 -19.45 -3.41
C VAL A 247 -12.53 -20.22 -2.69
N ALA A 248 -13.09 -19.67 -1.60
CA ALA A 248 -14.20 -20.30 -0.87
C ALA A 248 -15.43 -20.48 -1.78
N ALA A 249 -15.80 -19.45 -2.54
CA ALA A 249 -16.91 -19.51 -3.48
C ALA A 249 -16.68 -20.55 -4.59
N ARG A 250 -15.43 -20.68 -5.08
CA ARG A 250 -15.06 -21.68 -6.08
C ARG A 250 -15.15 -23.12 -5.53
N GLN A 251 -14.63 -23.34 -4.32
CA GLN A 251 -14.75 -24.65 -3.66
C GLN A 251 -16.22 -25.02 -3.46
N TYR A 252 -17.05 -24.10 -3.00
CA TYR A 252 -18.46 -24.36 -2.81
C TYR A 252 -19.19 -24.70 -4.12
N GLU A 253 -18.87 -23.97 -5.21
CA GLU A 253 -19.48 -24.22 -6.53
C GLU A 253 -19.08 -25.59 -7.09
N VAL A 254 -17.84 -26.05 -6.86
CA VAL A 254 -17.32 -27.31 -7.41
C VAL A 254 -17.65 -28.51 -6.53
N TYR A 255 -17.51 -28.37 -5.21
CA TYR A 255 -17.56 -29.47 -4.27
C TYR A 255 -18.80 -29.46 -3.37
N GLY A 256 -19.58 -28.37 -3.34
CA GLY A 256 -20.72 -28.19 -2.44
C GLY A 256 -20.34 -27.91 -0.98
N TYR A 257 -19.05 -27.78 -0.67
CA TYR A 257 -18.55 -27.42 0.66
C TYR A 257 -17.29 -26.56 0.56
N VAL A 258 -16.91 -25.93 1.66
CA VAL A 258 -15.66 -25.17 1.80
C VAL A 258 -14.78 -25.88 2.81
N SER A 259 -13.51 -26.10 2.49
CA SER A 259 -12.58 -26.78 3.38
C SER A 259 -12.28 -25.96 4.64
N ALA A 260 -11.91 -26.63 5.74
CA ALA A 260 -11.63 -25.99 7.01
C ALA A 260 -10.44 -25.01 6.91
N GLU A 261 -9.44 -25.32 6.09
CA GLU A 261 -8.28 -24.48 5.83
C GLU A 261 -8.68 -23.16 5.19
N VAL A 262 -9.56 -23.19 4.18
CA VAL A 262 -10.05 -21.99 3.51
C VAL A 262 -10.95 -21.16 4.44
N VAL A 263 -11.78 -21.80 5.27
CA VAL A 263 -12.57 -21.10 6.29
C VAL A 263 -11.67 -20.40 7.30
N PHE A 264 -10.61 -21.10 7.77
CA PHE A 264 -9.61 -20.51 8.69
C PHE A 264 -8.91 -19.32 8.06
N LEU A 265 -8.41 -19.44 6.82
CA LEU A 265 -7.75 -18.36 6.11
C LEU A 265 -8.70 -17.18 5.87
N ALA A 266 -9.97 -17.44 5.50
CA ALA A 266 -10.96 -16.39 5.33
C ALA A 266 -11.21 -15.63 6.64
N GLY A 267 -11.29 -16.32 7.77
CA GLY A 267 -11.38 -15.71 9.10
C GLY A 267 -10.15 -14.87 9.45
N ALA A 268 -8.95 -15.40 9.22
CA ALA A 268 -7.70 -14.68 9.47
C ALA A 268 -7.56 -13.43 8.60
N HIS A 269 -7.81 -13.53 7.31
CA HIS A 269 -7.74 -12.40 6.37
C HIS A 269 -8.84 -11.36 6.64
N TYR A 270 -10.04 -11.80 7.03
CA TYR A 270 -11.10 -10.89 7.48
C TYR A 270 -10.66 -10.06 8.69
N LEU A 271 -10.15 -10.73 9.74
CA LEU A 271 -9.71 -10.06 10.96
C LEU A 271 -8.58 -9.06 10.65
N TYR A 272 -7.64 -9.45 9.82
CA TYR A 272 -6.52 -8.60 9.44
C TYR A 272 -6.96 -7.40 8.61
N THR A 273 -7.75 -7.60 7.56
CA THR A 273 -8.28 -6.52 6.72
C THR A 273 -9.15 -5.55 7.51
N ASN A 274 -10.02 -6.09 8.37
CA ASN A 274 -10.86 -5.27 9.25
C ASN A 274 -10.03 -4.45 10.25
N ALA A 275 -8.94 -5.02 10.79
CA ALA A 275 -8.01 -4.30 11.65
C ALA A 275 -7.29 -3.17 10.89
N CYS A 276 -6.78 -3.43 9.69
CA CYS A 276 -6.14 -2.42 8.84
C CYS A 276 -7.11 -1.28 8.48
N ALA A 277 -8.35 -1.62 8.11
CA ALA A 277 -9.36 -0.62 7.78
C ALA A 277 -9.75 0.27 8.99
N LYS A 278 -9.80 -0.30 10.19
CA LYS A 278 -10.01 0.46 11.44
C LYS A 278 -8.79 1.29 11.82
N ALA A 279 -7.59 0.77 11.58
CA ALA A 279 -6.34 1.40 11.93
C ALA A 279 -5.93 2.55 11.00
N GLU A 280 -6.68 2.85 9.93
CA GLU A 280 -6.37 3.93 8.98
C GLU A 280 -6.03 5.24 9.70
N GLN A 281 -6.79 5.62 10.72
CA GLN A 281 -6.53 6.83 11.51
C GLN A 281 -5.22 6.75 12.31
N MET A 282 -4.90 5.58 12.86
CA MET A 282 -3.68 5.38 13.66
C MET A 282 -2.44 5.43 12.78
N ILE A 283 -2.51 4.83 11.58
CA ILE A 283 -1.44 4.84 10.60
C ILE A 283 -1.07 6.28 10.25
N ILE A 284 -2.06 7.14 9.97
CA ILE A 284 -1.85 8.56 9.64
C ILE A 284 -1.14 9.31 10.77
N THR A 285 -1.44 9.02 12.02
CA THR A 285 -0.82 9.69 13.18
C THR A 285 0.55 9.12 13.54
N SER A 286 0.87 7.92 13.05
CA SER A 286 2.18 7.26 13.27
C SER A 286 3.22 7.55 12.18
N TRP A 287 2.81 8.10 11.07
CA TRP A 287 3.63 8.43 9.88
C TRP A 287 4.39 9.74 9.98
#